data_53985a28ce576fd1e5a00551d49ce40d
#
_entry.id   53985a28ce576fd1e5a00551d49ce40d
#
_cell.length_a   1.000
_cell.length_b   1.000
_cell.length_c   1.000
_cell.angle_alpha   90.00
_cell.angle_beta   90.00
_cell.angle_gamma   90.00
#
_symmetry.space_group_name_H-M   'P 1'
#
loop_
_entity.id
_entity.type
_entity.pdbx_description
1 polymer ?
#
loop_
_entity_poly.entity_id
_entity_poly.type
_entity_poly.pdbx_seq_one_letter_code
_entity_poly.pdbx_strand_id
1 'polypeptide(L)'
;MNIVEASFKESAQSIEDSPSPDVAEIAFLGRSNVGKSSLLNSLSKRKGLAKSSSTPGKTQLINYFDVRFKDRQNEEVEDRYARFVDLPGFGYARVSKSIKKDWHRNLTEFLEKRPSLQIFVHLIDSRHVDLEIDKSVDKFLNHIKRGDQLIIDVFTKTDKLKQADLHKLRAKNPDGIFISNLKKRGIDKLESKIATYLFGENAPTLPEIEYEDEFNIN
;
A
#
# COMPACT_ATOMS: atom_id res chain seq x y z
N MET A 1 3.79 18.52 1.23
CA MET A 1 4.37 17.59 2.23
C MET A 1 5.16 16.48 1.58
N ASN A 2 6.26 16.03 2.19
CA ASN A 2 7.10 14.96 1.68
C ASN A 2 7.49 14.00 2.80
N ILE A 3 7.74 12.72 2.45
CA ILE A 3 8.25 11.72 3.39
C ILE A 3 9.70 12.08 3.75
N VAL A 4 9.95 12.23 5.05
CA VAL A 4 11.27 12.55 5.59
C VAL A 4 11.87 11.41 6.39
N GLU A 5 11.03 10.52 6.91
CA GLU A 5 11.46 9.37 7.68
C GLU A 5 10.52 8.19 7.49
N ALA A 6 11.06 6.99 7.50
CA ALA A 6 10.30 5.74 7.57
C ALA A 6 11.09 4.69 8.34
N SER A 7 10.41 3.94 9.20
CA SER A 7 11.01 2.88 10.02
C SER A 7 10.10 1.65 10.05
N PHE A 8 10.71 0.47 10.10
CA PHE A 8 9.96 -0.76 10.34
C PHE A 8 9.38 -0.71 11.75
N LYS A 9 8.09 -1.01 11.87
CA LYS A 9 7.41 -1.11 13.15
C LYS A 9 7.33 -2.57 13.61
N GLU A 10 6.53 -3.36 12.93
CA GLU A 10 6.32 -4.78 13.27
C GLU A 10 5.73 -5.57 12.09
N SER A 11 5.53 -6.87 12.29
CA SER A 11 4.86 -7.76 11.34
C SER A 11 3.75 -8.52 12.05
N ALA A 12 2.60 -8.67 11.39
CA ALA A 12 1.42 -9.36 11.91
C ALA A 12 0.96 -10.50 10.97
N GLN A 13 0.27 -11.48 11.49
CA GLN A 13 -0.34 -12.57 10.72
C GLN A 13 -1.81 -12.30 10.38
N SER A 14 -2.47 -11.52 11.24
CA SER A 14 -3.91 -11.22 11.18
C SER A 14 -4.18 -9.78 11.60
N ILE A 15 -5.44 -9.38 11.60
CA ILE A 15 -5.87 -8.05 12.07
C ILE A 15 -5.69 -7.92 13.60
N GLU A 16 -5.88 -9.00 14.35
CA GLU A 16 -5.76 -9.04 15.81
C GLU A 16 -4.33 -8.81 16.28
N ASP A 17 -3.35 -9.34 15.53
CA ASP A 17 -1.92 -9.15 15.81
C ASP A 17 -1.38 -7.80 15.33
N SER A 18 -2.21 -7.01 14.65
CA SER A 18 -1.80 -5.77 14.01
C SER A 18 -1.62 -4.64 15.04
N PRO A 19 -0.73 -3.67 14.79
CA PRO A 19 -0.56 -2.54 15.69
C PRO A 19 -1.85 -1.72 15.84
N SER A 20 -1.93 -0.93 16.90
CA SER A 20 -3.06 -0.02 17.11
C SER A 20 -3.34 0.82 15.86
N PRO A 21 -4.62 0.96 15.43
CA PRO A 21 -5.00 1.71 14.23
C PRO A 21 -5.08 3.23 14.47
N ASP A 22 -4.06 3.77 15.13
CA ASP A 22 -3.92 5.14 15.65
C ASP A 22 -3.53 6.19 14.61
N VAL A 23 -3.10 5.77 13.42
CA VAL A 23 -2.73 6.64 12.31
C VAL A 23 -3.29 6.12 10.98
N ALA A 24 -3.45 7.01 10.00
CA ALA A 24 -3.87 6.62 8.66
C ALA A 24 -2.91 5.60 8.05
N GLU A 25 -3.47 4.54 7.45
CA GLU A 25 -2.71 3.46 6.85
C GLU A 25 -2.87 3.42 5.33
N ILE A 26 -1.75 3.13 4.65
CA ILE A 26 -1.66 2.98 3.20
C ILE A 26 -1.25 1.55 2.89
N ALA A 27 -2.16 0.74 2.38
CA ALA A 27 -1.90 -0.66 2.01
C ALA A 27 -1.29 -0.76 0.61
N PHE A 28 -0.15 -1.41 0.51
CA PHE A 28 0.52 -1.73 -0.75
C PHE A 28 0.26 -3.18 -1.13
N LEU A 29 -0.37 -3.38 -2.28
CA LEU A 29 -0.78 -4.70 -2.74
C LEU A 29 -0.46 -4.88 -4.23
N GLY A 30 -0.23 -6.11 -4.63
CA GLY A 30 0.12 -6.45 -6.00
C GLY A 30 0.74 -7.84 -6.09
N ARG A 31 0.99 -8.30 -7.31
CA ARG A 31 1.59 -9.61 -7.55
C ARG A 31 3.04 -9.69 -7.05
N SER A 32 3.47 -10.91 -6.77
CA SER A 32 4.89 -11.18 -6.53
C SER A 32 5.75 -10.62 -7.65
N ASN A 33 6.87 -9.99 -7.28
CA ASN A 33 7.82 -9.38 -8.22
C ASN A 33 7.26 -8.22 -9.06
N VAL A 34 6.13 -7.63 -8.69
CA VAL A 34 5.59 -6.42 -9.33
C VAL A 34 6.46 -5.18 -9.07
N GLY A 35 7.26 -5.19 -8.02
CA GLY A 35 8.13 -4.08 -7.63
C GLY A 35 7.71 -3.37 -6.35
N LYS A 36 6.86 -4.00 -5.51
CA LYS A 36 6.28 -3.45 -4.28
C LYS A 36 7.36 -3.04 -3.27
N SER A 37 8.26 -3.93 -2.87
CA SER A 37 9.37 -3.61 -1.94
C SER A 37 10.32 -2.55 -2.50
N SER A 38 10.53 -2.54 -3.83
CA SER A 38 11.32 -1.49 -4.48
C SER A 38 10.64 -0.12 -4.39
N LEU A 39 9.31 -0.09 -4.53
CA LEU A 39 8.53 1.14 -4.39
C LEU A 39 8.56 1.65 -2.94
N LEU A 40 8.33 0.77 -1.97
CA LEU A 40 8.41 1.12 -0.54
C LEU A 40 9.79 1.70 -0.17
N ASN A 41 10.87 1.07 -0.66
CA ASN A 41 12.23 1.58 -0.46
C ASN A 41 12.46 2.94 -1.17
N SER A 42 11.82 3.15 -2.32
CA SER A 42 11.93 4.43 -3.05
C SER A 42 11.17 5.55 -2.35
N LEU A 43 9.94 5.30 -1.89
CA LEU A 43 9.12 6.26 -1.14
C LEU A 43 9.78 6.63 0.18
N SER A 44 10.28 5.62 0.92
CA SER A 44 10.95 5.83 2.21
C SER A 44 12.34 6.45 2.09
N LYS A 45 12.88 6.56 0.88
CA LYS A 45 14.27 6.99 0.61
C LYS A 45 15.31 6.15 1.37
N ARG A 46 14.95 4.93 1.80
CA ARG A 46 15.80 3.98 2.54
C ARG A 46 15.98 2.68 1.76
N LYS A 47 17.24 2.34 1.48
CA LYS A 47 17.58 1.04 0.89
C LYS A 47 17.35 -0.07 1.90
N GLY A 48 16.63 -1.12 1.50
CA GLY A 48 16.46 -2.33 2.31
C GLY A 48 15.48 -2.21 3.48
N LEU A 49 14.68 -1.14 3.57
CA LEU A 49 13.60 -1.03 4.55
C LEU A 49 12.59 -2.16 4.33
N ALA A 50 12.02 -2.25 3.15
CA ALA A 50 11.22 -3.40 2.74
C ALA A 50 12.13 -4.42 2.02
N LYS A 51 12.21 -5.64 2.56
CA LYS A 51 13.02 -6.73 1.97
C LYS A 51 12.19 -7.44 0.90
N SER A 52 12.71 -7.53 -0.31
CA SER A 52 12.14 -8.44 -1.30
C SER A 52 12.49 -9.88 -0.92
N SER A 53 11.51 -10.68 -0.55
CA SER A 53 11.72 -12.10 -0.37
C SER A 53 11.85 -12.74 -1.76
N SER A 54 13.05 -13.19 -2.09
CA SER A 54 13.32 -13.99 -3.29
C SER A 54 12.85 -15.45 -3.13
N THR A 55 12.51 -15.86 -1.90
CA THR A 55 12.08 -17.23 -1.59
C THR A 55 10.55 -17.28 -1.55
N PRO A 56 9.90 -17.99 -2.47
CA PRO A 56 8.46 -18.18 -2.45
C PRO A 56 8.02 -18.87 -1.14
N GLY A 57 7.01 -18.32 -0.46
CA GLY A 57 6.43 -18.91 0.75
C GLY A 57 6.98 -18.41 2.09
N LYS A 58 7.97 -17.50 2.10
CA LYS A 58 8.61 -17.07 3.34
C LYS A 58 7.95 -15.88 4.05
N THR A 59 7.09 -15.10 3.38
CA THR A 59 6.45 -13.93 4.00
C THR A 59 4.95 -13.95 3.74
N GLN A 60 4.24 -14.49 4.68
CA GLN A 60 2.78 -14.41 4.76
C GLN A 60 2.36 -13.32 5.76
N LEU A 61 3.31 -12.48 6.20
CA LEU A 61 3.09 -11.46 7.20
C LEU A 61 2.73 -10.14 6.54
N ILE A 62 1.87 -9.40 7.19
CA ILE A 62 1.59 -8.00 6.97
C ILE A 62 2.70 -7.21 7.65
N ASN A 63 3.46 -6.40 6.92
CA ASN A 63 4.56 -5.63 7.51
C ASN A 63 4.16 -4.16 7.61
N TYR A 64 4.43 -3.57 8.75
CA TYR A 64 4.08 -2.20 9.10
C TYR A 64 5.34 -1.33 9.17
N PHE A 65 5.23 -0.12 8.58
CA PHE A 65 6.30 0.87 8.59
C PHE A 65 5.70 2.22 8.97
N ASP A 66 6.13 2.80 10.09
CA ASP A 66 5.75 4.15 10.47
C ASP A 66 6.45 5.15 9.55
N VAL A 67 5.71 6.16 9.12
CA VAL A 67 6.16 7.15 8.13
C VAL A 67 5.84 8.55 8.64
N ARG A 68 6.84 9.42 8.58
CA ARG A 68 6.71 10.83 8.93
C ARG A 68 6.79 11.71 7.69
N PHE A 69 5.81 12.58 7.56
CA PHE A 69 5.71 13.59 6.52
C PHE A 69 6.01 14.98 7.11
N LYS A 70 6.73 15.80 6.37
CA LYS A 70 7.02 17.18 6.70
C LYS A 70 6.76 18.10 5.52
N ASP A 71 6.25 19.29 5.77
CA ASP A 71 6.20 20.34 4.77
C ASP A 71 7.55 21.07 4.73
N ARG A 72 8.24 20.95 3.60
CA ARG A 72 9.56 21.60 3.41
C ARG A 72 9.47 23.06 3.02
N GLN A 73 8.29 23.53 2.61
CA GLN A 73 8.06 24.91 2.20
C GLN A 73 7.55 25.76 3.36
N ASN A 74 6.94 25.13 4.35
CA ASN A 74 6.45 25.80 5.55
C ASN A 74 6.84 24.97 6.78
N GLU A 75 7.89 25.44 7.49
CA GLU A 75 8.43 24.78 8.69
C GLU A 75 7.51 24.92 9.92
N GLU A 76 6.55 25.87 9.88
CA GLU A 76 5.56 26.04 10.94
C GLU A 76 4.46 24.97 10.90
N VAL A 77 4.33 24.24 9.76
CA VAL A 77 3.39 23.12 9.65
C VAL A 77 3.93 21.92 10.42
N GLU A 78 3.14 21.45 11.37
CA GLU A 78 3.45 20.27 12.16
C GLU A 78 3.74 19.03 11.31
N ASP A 79 4.64 18.19 11.79
CA ASP A 79 4.88 16.89 11.21
C ASP A 79 3.58 16.05 11.21
N ARG A 80 3.36 15.30 10.14
CA ARG A 80 2.22 14.39 9.98
C ARG A 80 2.70 12.94 9.94
N TYR A 81 1.92 12.05 10.49
CA TYR A 81 2.26 10.64 10.62
C TYR A 81 1.24 9.77 9.90
N ALA A 82 1.75 8.71 9.28
CA ALA A 82 0.97 7.68 8.65
C ALA A 82 1.73 6.35 8.72
N ARG A 83 1.12 5.27 8.24
CA ARG A 83 1.75 3.95 8.25
C ARG A 83 1.63 3.29 6.89
N PHE A 84 2.74 2.82 6.35
CA PHE A 84 2.75 1.93 5.21
C PHE A 84 2.50 0.50 5.66
N VAL A 85 1.62 -0.19 4.95
CA VAL A 85 1.27 -1.59 5.18
C VAL A 85 1.66 -2.39 3.95
N ASP A 86 2.74 -3.17 4.07
CA ASP A 86 3.23 -4.05 3.00
C ASP A 86 2.52 -5.39 3.08
N LEU A 87 1.54 -5.57 2.21
CA LEU A 87 0.78 -6.80 2.15
C LEU A 87 1.54 -7.87 1.34
N PRO A 88 1.39 -9.13 1.69
CA PRO A 88 1.96 -10.23 0.91
C PRO A 88 1.51 -10.20 -0.55
N GLY A 89 2.42 -10.50 -1.47
CA GLY A 89 2.12 -10.49 -2.91
C GLY A 89 1.15 -11.60 -3.32
N PHE A 90 0.23 -11.30 -4.23
CA PHE A 90 -0.68 -12.31 -4.79
C PHE A 90 0.07 -13.29 -5.71
N GLY A 91 -0.48 -14.51 -5.85
CA GLY A 91 0.00 -15.45 -6.87
C GLY A 91 1.14 -16.36 -6.45
N TYR A 92 1.42 -16.53 -5.17
CA TYR A 92 2.36 -17.56 -4.71
C TYR A 92 1.81 -18.97 -4.97
N ALA A 93 2.37 -19.63 -5.99
CA ALA A 93 1.92 -20.96 -6.44
C ALA A 93 2.41 -22.16 -5.58
N ARG A 94 3.21 -21.95 -4.53
CA ARG A 94 3.96 -23.01 -3.84
C ARG A 94 3.62 -23.23 -2.37
N VAL A 95 2.44 -22.83 -1.91
CA VAL A 95 1.96 -23.16 -0.55
C VAL A 95 0.80 -24.15 -0.63
N SER A 96 0.60 -24.97 0.43
CA SER A 96 -0.52 -25.90 0.50
C SER A 96 -1.87 -25.20 0.36
N LYS A 97 -2.89 -25.91 -0.12
CA LYS A 97 -4.24 -25.34 -0.33
C LYS A 97 -4.86 -24.79 0.96
N SER A 98 -4.61 -25.45 2.11
CA SER A 98 -5.11 -25.02 3.42
C SER A 98 -4.48 -23.69 3.87
N ILE A 99 -3.15 -23.62 3.86
CA ILE A 99 -2.41 -22.38 4.22
C ILE A 99 -2.82 -21.22 3.33
N LYS A 100 -3.02 -21.48 2.02
CA LYS A 100 -3.47 -20.46 1.08
C LYS A 100 -4.87 -19.95 1.40
N LYS A 101 -5.78 -20.83 1.85
CA LYS A 101 -7.16 -20.47 2.22
C LYS A 101 -7.20 -19.59 3.47
N ASP A 102 -6.47 -19.97 4.52
CA ASP A 102 -6.42 -19.20 5.77
C ASP A 102 -5.77 -17.83 5.56
N TRP A 103 -4.70 -17.79 4.78
CA TRP A 103 -4.04 -16.55 4.43
C TRP A 103 -4.94 -15.62 3.60
N HIS A 104 -5.68 -16.16 2.61
CA HIS A 104 -6.65 -15.36 1.85
C HIS A 104 -7.74 -14.81 2.77
N ARG A 105 -8.25 -15.61 3.71
CA ARG A 105 -9.26 -15.17 4.67
C ARG A 105 -8.74 -14.01 5.53
N ASN A 106 -7.57 -14.18 6.16
CA ASN A 106 -6.99 -13.16 7.05
C ASN A 106 -6.70 -11.85 6.30
N LEU A 107 -6.19 -11.96 5.05
CA LEU A 107 -5.94 -10.78 4.23
C LEU A 107 -7.23 -10.07 3.79
N THR A 108 -8.26 -10.83 3.41
CA THR A 108 -9.58 -10.29 3.07
C THR A 108 -10.17 -9.57 4.28
N GLU A 109 -10.20 -10.23 5.44
CA GLU A 109 -10.70 -9.66 6.69
C GLU A 109 -9.96 -8.39 7.08
N PHE A 110 -8.63 -8.39 6.97
CA PHE A 110 -7.81 -7.20 7.20
C PHE A 110 -8.20 -6.04 6.27
N LEU A 111 -8.32 -6.29 4.97
CA LEU A 111 -8.66 -5.26 3.99
C LEU A 111 -10.08 -4.70 4.17
N GLU A 112 -11.03 -5.53 4.60
CA GLU A 112 -12.43 -5.14 4.83
C GLU A 112 -12.65 -4.42 6.16
N LYS A 113 -11.99 -4.91 7.22
CA LYS A 113 -12.33 -4.49 8.60
C LYS A 113 -11.34 -3.51 9.22
N ARG A 114 -10.12 -3.35 8.66
CA ARG A 114 -9.11 -2.46 9.25
C ARG A 114 -9.55 -1.00 9.13
N PRO A 115 -9.91 -0.32 10.25
CA PRO A 115 -10.52 1.02 10.20
C PRO A 115 -9.56 2.11 9.75
N SER A 116 -8.27 2.00 10.08
CA SER A 116 -7.22 2.97 9.73
C SER A 116 -6.79 2.94 8.26
N LEU A 117 -7.18 1.92 7.48
CA LEU A 117 -6.88 1.86 6.06
C LEU A 117 -7.65 2.96 5.31
N GLN A 118 -6.91 3.87 4.68
CA GLN A 118 -7.47 4.97 3.90
C GLN A 118 -7.06 4.95 2.44
N ILE A 119 -5.91 4.34 2.12
CA ILE A 119 -5.45 4.25 0.74
C ILE A 119 -5.06 2.81 0.41
N PHE A 120 -5.53 2.32 -0.74
CA PHE A 120 -5.05 1.10 -1.38
C PHE A 120 -4.16 1.48 -2.57
N VAL A 121 -2.88 1.17 -2.51
CA VAL A 121 -1.94 1.30 -3.62
C VAL A 121 -1.86 -0.04 -4.34
N HIS A 122 -2.58 -0.16 -5.45
CA HIS A 122 -2.61 -1.37 -6.26
C HIS A 122 -1.52 -1.32 -7.32
N LEU A 123 -0.51 -2.17 -7.19
CA LEU A 123 0.63 -2.23 -8.11
C LEU A 123 0.37 -3.20 -9.26
N ILE A 124 0.52 -2.71 -10.48
CA ILE A 124 0.35 -3.43 -11.73
C ILE A 124 1.65 -3.38 -12.52
N ASP A 125 2.15 -4.52 -12.99
CA ASP A 125 3.32 -4.54 -13.88
C ASP A 125 2.93 -4.04 -15.27
N SER A 126 3.46 -2.89 -15.69
CA SER A 126 3.09 -2.24 -16.95
C SER A 126 3.35 -3.09 -18.20
N ARG A 127 4.13 -4.15 -18.09
CA ARG A 127 4.38 -5.12 -19.18
C ARG A 127 3.25 -6.14 -19.34
N HIS A 128 2.38 -6.28 -18.33
CA HIS A 128 1.36 -7.33 -18.23
C HIS A 128 0.12 -6.78 -17.52
N VAL A 129 -0.58 -5.84 -18.14
CA VAL A 129 -1.69 -5.08 -17.53
C VAL A 129 -3.06 -5.77 -17.59
N ASP A 130 -3.23 -6.77 -18.46
CA ASP A 130 -4.53 -7.41 -18.69
C ASP A 130 -4.68 -8.78 -17.99
N LEU A 131 -3.90 -9.03 -16.92
CA LEU A 131 -3.97 -10.29 -16.23
C LEU A 131 -5.22 -10.40 -15.36
N GLU A 132 -5.90 -11.53 -15.43
CA GLU A 132 -7.14 -11.80 -14.69
C GLU A 132 -6.98 -11.65 -13.18
N ILE A 133 -5.79 -11.92 -12.66
CA ILE A 133 -5.52 -11.73 -11.23
C ILE A 133 -5.53 -10.25 -10.82
N ASP A 134 -4.96 -9.35 -11.64
CA ASP A 134 -4.97 -7.92 -11.37
C ASP A 134 -6.39 -7.36 -11.49
N LYS A 135 -7.16 -7.80 -12.50
CA LYS A 135 -8.58 -7.44 -12.64
C LYS A 135 -9.44 -7.94 -11.49
N SER A 136 -9.15 -9.13 -10.96
CA SER A 136 -9.88 -9.68 -9.80
C SER A 136 -9.59 -8.88 -8.55
N VAL A 137 -8.35 -8.43 -8.35
CA VAL A 137 -7.97 -7.55 -7.23
C VAL A 137 -8.65 -6.19 -7.38
N ASP A 138 -8.63 -5.58 -8.56
CA ASP A 138 -9.32 -4.32 -8.81
C ASP A 138 -10.82 -4.41 -8.49
N LYS A 139 -11.51 -5.44 -8.99
CA LYS A 139 -12.93 -5.68 -8.68
C LYS A 139 -13.16 -5.86 -7.18
N PHE A 140 -12.29 -6.60 -6.50
CA PHE A 140 -12.40 -6.84 -5.07
C PHE A 140 -12.23 -5.53 -4.29
N LEU A 141 -11.19 -4.75 -4.56
CA LEU A 141 -10.96 -3.47 -3.90
C LEU A 141 -12.11 -2.49 -4.12
N ASN A 142 -12.63 -2.40 -5.33
CA ASN A 142 -13.80 -1.56 -5.63
C ASN A 142 -15.07 -2.04 -4.91
N HIS A 143 -15.20 -3.33 -4.61
CA HIS A 143 -16.32 -3.89 -3.85
C HIS A 143 -16.24 -3.56 -2.36
N ILE A 144 -15.06 -3.68 -1.76
CA ILE A 144 -14.87 -3.47 -0.31
C ILE A 144 -14.62 -2.01 0.08
N LYS A 145 -14.24 -1.17 -0.88
CA LYS A 145 -13.85 0.22 -0.63
C LYS A 145 -14.98 1.01 0.04
N ARG A 146 -14.68 1.62 1.19
CA ARG A 146 -15.54 2.61 1.85
C ARG A 146 -15.49 3.95 1.12
N GLY A 147 -16.47 4.82 1.39
CA GLY A 147 -16.55 6.15 0.81
C GLY A 147 -15.34 7.06 1.13
N ASP A 148 -14.73 6.82 2.29
CA ASP A 148 -13.55 7.51 2.83
C ASP A 148 -12.22 6.90 2.38
N GLN A 149 -12.20 6.01 1.42
CA GLN A 149 -10.98 5.33 0.96
C GLN A 149 -10.66 5.65 -0.50
N LEU A 150 -9.38 5.68 -0.82
CA LEU A 150 -8.86 5.90 -2.17
C LEU A 150 -8.16 4.65 -2.69
N ILE A 151 -8.45 4.25 -3.93
CA ILE A 151 -7.65 3.28 -4.68
C ILE A 151 -6.75 4.05 -5.64
N ILE A 152 -5.45 3.73 -5.64
CA ILE A 152 -4.46 4.30 -6.56
C ILE A 152 -3.83 3.15 -7.35
N ASP A 153 -4.14 3.08 -8.65
CA ASP A 153 -3.47 2.17 -9.55
C ASP A 153 -2.08 2.69 -9.92
N VAL A 154 -1.05 1.89 -9.64
CA VAL A 154 0.35 2.21 -9.87
C VAL A 154 0.96 1.25 -10.87
N PHE A 155 1.20 1.74 -12.07
CA PHE A 155 1.84 1.00 -13.16
C PHE A 155 3.35 1.04 -13.00
N THR A 156 3.93 -0.10 -12.62
CA THR A 156 5.37 -0.23 -12.34
C THR A 156 6.18 -0.61 -13.57
N LYS A 157 7.51 -0.52 -13.47
CA LYS A 157 8.47 -0.96 -14.51
C LYS A 157 8.26 -0.29 -15.88
N THR A 158 7.81 0.94 -15.89
CA THR A 158 7.55 1.70 -17.13
C THR A 158 8.80 1.93 -17.98
N ASP A 159 9.99 1.79 -17.41
CA ASP A 159 11.26 1.78 -18.11
C ASP A 159 11.46 0.59 -19.05
N LYS A 160 10.64 -0.43 -18.94
CA LYS A 160 10.65 -1.63 -19.80
C LYS A 160 9.73 -1.53 -21.01
N LEU A 161 8.92 -0.48 -21.10
CA LEU A 161 8.02 -0.23 -22.23
C LEU A 161 8.69 0.67 -23.27
N LYS A 162 8.31 0.46 -24.53
CA LYS A 162 8.56 1.43 -25.60
C LYS A 162 7.70 2.68 -25.38
N GLN A 163 8.14 3.83 -25.85
CA GLN A 163 7.44 5.10 -25.65
C GLN A 163 5.99 5.07 -26.17
N ALA A 164 5.76 4.44 -27.33
CA ALA A 164 4.42 4.32 -27.91
C ALA A 164 3.48 3.48 -27.04
N ASP A 165 3.98 2.38 -26.46
CA ASP A 165 3.19 1.51 -25.58
C ASP A 165 2.86 2.20 -24.25
N LEU A 166 3.83 2.93 -23.71
CA LEU A 166 3.62 3.74 -22.51
C LEU A 166 2.57 4.84 -22.75
N HIS A 167 2.61 5.49 -23.92
CA HIS A 167 1.61 6.49 -24.27
C HIS A 167 0.19 5.90 -24.38
N LYS A 168 0.05 4.74 -25.05
CA LYS A 168 -1.22 4.02 -25.13
C LYS A 168 -1.74 3.60 -23.75
N LEU A 169 -0.84 3.12 -22.89
CA LEU A 169 -1.20 2.69 -21.54
C LEU A 169 -1.71 3.88 -20.70
N ARG A 170 -1.05 5.04 -20.79
CA ARG A 170 -1.49 6.27 -20.13
C ARG A 170 -2.86 6.75 -20.62
N ALA A 171 -3.08 6.70 -21.92
CA ALA A 171 -4.37 7.09 -22.50
C ALA A 171 -5.53 6.21 -22.03
N LYS A 172 -5.28 4.91 -21.79
CA LYS A 172 -6.28 3.98 -21.24
C LYS A 172 -6.49 4.13 -19.73
N ASN A 173 -5.52 4.67 -19.00
CA ASN A 173 -5.56 4.77 -17.54
C ASN A 173 -5.19 6.20 -17.11
N PRO A 174 -6.05 7.20 -17.35
CA PRO A 174 -5.73 8.61 -17.13
C PRO A 174 -5.43 8.94 -15.66
N ASP A 175 -6.09 8.27 -14.72
CA ASP A 175 -5.93 8.45 -13.27
C ASP A 175 -4.79 7.64 -12.66
N GLY A 176 -4.18 6.75 -13.46
CA GLY A 176 -3.11 5.86 -13.04
C GLY A 176 -1.78 6.59 -12.84
N ILE A 177 -1.00 6.12 -11.89
CA ILE A 177 0.36 6.62 -11.65
C ILE A 177 1.38 5.67 -12.28
N PHE A 178 2.26 6.22 -13.12
CA PHE A 178 3.23 5.47 -13.92
C PHE A 178 4.63 5.65 -13.36
N ILE A 179 5.22 4.58 -12.81
CA ILE A 179 6.51 4.64 -12.11
C ILE A 179 7.59 3.76 -12.74
N SER A 180 8.83 4.20 -12.56
CA SER A 180 10.02 3.38 -12.70
C SER A 180 10.88 3.53 -11.47
N ASN A 181 10.97 2.51 -10.64
CA ASN A 181 11.89 2.48 -9.48
C ASN A 181 13.36 2.59 -9.94
N LEU A 182 13.70 1.94 -11.07
CA LEU A 182 15.06 1.96 -11.64
C LEU A 182 15.49 3.36 -12.07
N LYS A 183 14.58 4.11 -12.75
CA LYS A 183 14.83 5.47 -13.24
C LYS A 183 14.38 6.56 -12.27
N LYS A 184 13.84 6.20 -11.10
CA LYS A 184 13.29 7.09 -10.07
C LYS A 184 12.27 8.09 -10.65
N ARG A 185 11.38 7.63 -11.55
CA ARG A 185 10.35 8.47 -12.19
C ARG A 185 8.98 8.18 -11.60
N GLY A 186 8.18 9.22 -11.38
CA GLY A 186 6.79 9.14 -10.94
C GLY A 186 6.60 8.77 -9.46
N ILE A 187 7.68 8.58 -8.69
CA ILE A 187 7.62 8.29 -7.25
C ILE A 187 7.09 9.53 -6.50
N ASP A 188 7.57 10.69 -6.89
CA ASP A 188 7.15 12.00 -6.39
C ASP A 188 5.65 12.26 -6.58
N LYS A 189 5.09 11.86 -7.72
CA LYS A 189 3.66 11.98 -8.00
C LYS A 189 2.82 11.11 -7.06
N LEU A 190 3.28 9.88 -6.79
CA LEU A 190 2.60 9.00 -5.83
C LEU A 190 2.71 9.56 -4.41
N GLU A 191 3.90 9.99 -4.00
CA GLU A 191 4.13 10.62 -2.68
C GLU A 191 3.20 11.83 -2.49
N SER A 192 3.13 12.73 -3.49
CA SER A 192 2.24 13.89 -3.45
C SER A 192 0.76 13.50 -3.39
N LYS A 193 0.31 12.52 -4.20
CA LYS A 193 -1.09 12.08 -4.20
C LYS A 193 -1.50 11.50 -2.84
N ILE A 194 -0.63 10.69 -2.23
CA ILE A 194 -0.83 10.15 -0.88
C ILE A 194 -0.92 11.30 0.14
N ALA A 195 0.05 12.22 0.13
CA ALA A 195 0.10 13.33 1.09
C ALA A 195 -1.12 14.27 0.95
N THR A 196 -1.52 14.60 -0.28
CA THR A 196 -2.70 15.44 -0.52
C THR A 196 -3.98 14.78 -0.04
N TYR A 197 -4.12 13.47 -0.23
CA TYR A 197 -5.31 12.76 0.23
C TYR A 197 -5.38 12.67 1.75
N LEU A 198 -4.27 12.33 2.41
CA LEU A 198 -4.25 12.14 3.86
C LEU A 198 -4.22 13.43 4.67
N PHE A 199 -3.67 14.52 4.13
CA PHE A 199 -3.34 15.72 4.90
C PHE A 199 -3.78 17.02 4.22
N GLY A 200 -4.52 16.95 3.10
CA GLY A 200 -5.09 18.10 2.41
C GLY A 200 -6.34 18.63 3.11
N GLU A 201 -6.93 19.70 2.58
CA GLU A 201 -8.10 20.36 3.16
C GLU A 201 -9.33 19.43 3.32
N ASN A 202 -9.46 18.43 2.45
CA ASN A 202 -10.55 17.45 2.48
C ASN A 202 -10.05 16.06 2.95
N ALA A 203 -9.05 16.03 3.82
CA ALA A 203 -8.52 14.77 4.33
C ALA A 203 -9.60 14.02 5.11
N PRO A 204 -9.70 12.66 4.91
CA PRO A 204 -10.64 11.87 5.68
C PRO A 204 -10.21 11.84 7.16
N THR A 205 -11.19 11.86 8.04
CA THR A 205 -10.95 11.64 9.47
C THR A 205 -10.75 10.15 9.73
N LEU A 206 -9.88 9.82 10.67
CA LEU A 206 -9.82 8.44 11.16
C LEU A 206 -11.12 8.14 11.90
N PRO A 207 -11.68 6.93 11.74
CA PRO A 207 -12.80 6.49 12.55
C PRO A 207 -12.43 6.61 14.04
N GLU A 208 -13.36 7.10 14.86
CA GLU A 208 -13.21 7.03 16.30
C GLU A 208 -13.16 5.57 16.70
N ILE A 209 -12.11 5.18 17.41
CA ILE A 209 -11.96 3.83 17.93
C ILE A 209 -12.60 3.88 19.31
N GLU A 210 -13.82 3.36 19.44
CA GLU A 210 -14.39 3.04 20.73
C GLU A 210 -13.55 1.90 21.31
N TYR A 211 -12.68 2.22 22.26
CA TYR A 211 -12.09 1.20 23.13
C TYR A 211 -13.22 0.75 24.05
N GLU A 212 -13.76 -0.46 23.86
CA GLU A 212 -14.57 -1.08 24.89
C GLU A 212 -13.66 -1.21 26.13
N ASP A 213 -13.97 -0.42 27.15
CA ASP A 213 -13.31 -0.51 28.45
C ASP A 213 -13.66 -1.89 29.08
N GLU A 214 -12.85 -2.90 28.75
CA GLU A 214 -12.88 -4.20 29.42
C GLU A 214 -12.27 -4.12 30.83
N PHE A 215 -12.61 -3.10 31.58
CA PHE A 215 -12.27 -3.04 33.02
C PHE A 215 -13.49 -2.66 33.87
N ASN A 216 -14.52 -3.51 33.83
CA ASN A 216 -15.47 -3.62 34.93
C ASN A 216 -15.40 -5.03 35.52
N ILE A 217 -14.34 -5.29 36.25
CA ILE A 217 -14.32 -6.42 37.21
C ILE A 217 -14.78 -5.85 38.55
N ASN A 218 -16.07 -6.06 38.82
CA ASN A 218 -16.61 -6.01 40.18
C ASN A 218 -16.24 -7.28 40.97
#